data_e3dffda9c7ab890d70ef683cbc50e500
#
_entry.id   e3dffda9c7ab890d70ef683cbc50e500
#
_cell.length_a   1.000
_cell.length_b   1.000
_cell.length_c   1.000
_cell.angle_alpha   90.00
_cell.angle_beta   90.00
_cell.angle_gamma   90.00
#
_symmetry.space_group_name_H-M   'P 1'
#
loop_
_entity.id
_entity.type
_entity.pdbx_description
1 polymer ?
#
loop_
_entity_poly.entity_id
_entity_poly.type
_entity_poly.pdbx_seq_one_letter_code
_entity_poly.pdbx_strand_id
1 'polypeptide(L)'
;MGYLKSIGTVIIYVSFFLAVITFIPGLPPEAEYSEYSMKLPWDLQTLKSVTKIRLQRPEILFSGEIKGPEAFASFNGEIYTGIRGGYVVQIEENRIKPIVKFGQKCDGLWQEQKCGRPLGLKFNNKGELFVADSYYGIFKVNVNTRQYINIINSSEPIDGKIPRVVNSLDIAKNGDIYWTDSSIDFPLHDSTYTFLANPSGRLIRYNAATKKNEVLVKNIGFANGVLLSDDESFLIVLSTLNSYIIKYNIKGPKAGQKEIFAEGLPGIPDNVHSDGQGGFLVTLILTADSEHPLLFQSLIPHPHIRKMLSRLLYSIEAPFKLLQDIYPNYYSERVLHTVGSFDLSKNTALKSDSIILRMDKAGKLLNVLYSEDTDITEISSAYIHNGYLWFGSPWNEYIIRVPLKQVFPDLALNTKPSAKKEEPLLTVSATPNIKVEAKSTKPTVKQETTTKLPPKSTVKAQTTQKPNSDATIPKQTIQKSTTSQPTTTSTTTTPKPTTSSPKAFEKDSKEIKKDKSNSQVKPETSKQSNEARIRTKSEDSVKKNDHETLTAKSKPIKKNEDSTKK
;
A
#
# COMPACT_ATOMS: atom_id res chain seq x y z
N MET A 1 38.46 -23.86 29.71
CA MET A 1 39.06 -23.46 28.40
C MET A 1 38.39 -24.12 27.16
N GLY A 2 37.87 -25.35 27.23
CA GLY A 2 37.19 -26.01 26.09
C GLY A 2 35.94 -25.31 25.59
N TYR A 3 35.09 -24.85 26.49
CA TYR A 3 33.82 -24.20 26.18
C TYR A 3 33.99 -22.89 25.39
N LEU A 4 34.96 -22.05 25.81
CA LEU A 4 35.27 -20.81 25.09
C LEU A 4 35.82 -21.06 23.67
N LYS A 5 36.62 -22.13 23.49
CA LYS A 5 37.07 -22.52 22.14
C LYS A 5 35.91 -22.96 21.24
N SER A 6 34.97 -23.75 21.79
CA SER A 6 33.78 -24.17 21.04
C SER A 6 32.89 -22.98 20.62
N ILE A 7 32.66 -22.03 21.52
CA ILE A 7 31.91 -20.80 21.19
C ILE A 7 32.64 -20.01 20.10
N GLY A 8 33.94 -19.79 20.22
CA GLY A 8 34.73 -19.09 19.21
C GLY A 8 34.65 -19.77 17.83
N THR A 9 34.71 -21.10 17.80
CA THR A 9 34.59 -21.88 16.57
C THR A 9 33.22 -21.72 15.94
N VAL A 10 32.13 -21.76 16.71
CA VAL A 10 30.76 -21.54 16.21
C VAL A 10 30.62 -20.12 15.64
N ILE A 11 31.14 -19.12 16.33
CA ILE A 11 31.10 -17.73 15.83
C ILE A 11 31.81 -17.61 14.48
N ILE A 12 32.98 -18.22 14.30
CA ILE A 12 33.74 -18.19 13.06
C ILE A 12 32.93 -18.85 11.93
N TYR A 13 32.35 -20.01 12.14
CA TYR A 13 31.54 -20.69 11.11
C TYR A 13 30.28 -19.89 10.74
N VAL A 14 29.57 -19.35 11.72
CA VAL A 14 28.40 -18.50 11.48
C VAL A 14 28.79 -17.25 10.71
N SER A 15 29.85 -16.55 11.12
CA SER A 15 30.33 -15.36 10.42
C SER A 15 30.76 -15.68 8.98
N PHE A 16 31.46 -16.79 8.77
CA PHE A 16 31.84 -17.24 7.44
C PHE A 16 30.61 -17.56 6.56
N PHE A 17 29.64 -18.28 7.11
CA PHE A 17 28.38 -18.57 6.43
C PHE A 17 27.63 -17.29 6.03
N LEU A 18 27.50 -16.32 6.95
CA LEU A 18 26.85 -15.03 6.66
C LEU A 18 27.62 -14.23 5.60
N ALA A 19 28.95 -14.25 5.63
CA ALA A 19 29.77 -13.60 4.61
C ALA A 19 29.56 -14.26 3.23
N VAL A 20 29.56 -15.60 3.16
CA VAL A 20 29.29 -16.35 1.93
C VAL A 20 27.92 -15.98 1.36
N ILE A 21 26.87 -16.01 2.17
CA ILE A 21 25.52 -15.63 1.74
C ILE A 21 25.49 -14.19 1.21
N THR A 22 26.17 -13.26 1.89
CA THR A 22 26.17 -11.86 1.52
C THR A 22 26.87 -11.58 0.20
N PHE A 23 28.04 -12.22 -0.04
CA PHE A 23 28.94 -11.84 -1.11
C PHE A 23 29.00 -12.82 -2.29
N ILE A 24 28.48 -14.03 -2.18
CA ILE A 24 28.45 -14.99 -3.30
C ILE A 24 27.65 -14.39 -4.49
N PRO A 25 28.21 -14.35 -5.71
CA PRO A 25 27.49 -13.83 -6.86
C PRO A 25 26.34 -14.77 -7.27
N GLY A 26 25.30 -14.22 -7.90
CA GLY A 26 24.17 -14.99 -8.46
C GLY A 26 23.24 -15.63 -7.45
N LEU A 27 23.41 -15.40 -6.15
CA LEU A 27 22.46 -15.88 -5.15
C LEU A 27 21.23 -14.96 -5.09
N PRO A 28 20.01 -15.49 -5.28
CA PRO A 28 18.78 -14.70 -5.16
C PRO A 28 18.53 -14.14 -3.73
N PRO A 29 17.65 -13.14 -3.61
CA PRO A 29 16.98 -12.46 -4.71
C PRO A 29 17.89 -11.46 -5.41
N GLU A 30 17.63 -11.26 -6.70
CA GLU A 30 18.32 -10.24 -7.51
C GLU A 30 17.60 -8.89 -7.34
N ALA A 31 18.23 -7.95 -6.65
CA ALA A 31 17.80 -6.58 -6.51
C ALA A 31 19.04 -5.70 -6.22
N GLU A 32 18.84 -4.39 -6.29
CA GLU A 32 19.90 -3.45 -5.96
C GLU A 32 20.01 -3.24 -4.46
N TYR A 33 21.25 -3.28 -3.94
CA TYR A 33 21.58 -3.03 -2.54
C TYR A 33 22.78 -2.06 -2.50
N SER A 34 22.53 -0.78 -2.69
CA SER A 34 23.52 0.28 -2.54
C SER A 34 23.14 1.17 -1.35
N GLU A 35 24.09 2.00 -0.92
CA GLU A 35 23.84 2.98 0.11
C GLU A 35 22.90 4.07 -0.40
N TYR A 36 21.90 4.41 0.38
CA TYR A 36 21.07 5.60 0.17
C TYR A 36 20.71 6.20 1.54
N SER A 37 20.26 7.44 1.54
CA SER A 37 19.91 8.16 2.76
C SER A 37 18.44 8.53 2.78
N MET A 38 17.91 8.68 3.97
CA MET A 38 16.62 9.32 4.23
C MET A 38 16.78 10.42 5.27
N LYS A 39 15.87 11.37 5.27
CA LYS A 39 15.79 12.38 6.32
C LYS A 39 15.26 11.74 7.60
N LEU A 40 15.84 12.07 8.73
CA LEU A 40 15.33 11.60 10.03
C LEU A 40 13.88 12.10 10.21
N PRO A 41 13.01 11.27 10.83
CA PRO A 41 11.65 11.67 11.15
C PRO A 41 11.60 12.94 11.99
N TRP A 42 10.55 13.74 11.79
CA TRP A 42 10.25 14.86 12.68
C TRP A 42 10.13 14.38 14.10
N ASP A 43 10.71 15.13 15.02
CA ASP A 43 10.45 14.91 16.43
C ASP A 43 8.93 15.09 16.68
N LEU A 44 8.31 14.09 17.29
CA LEU A 44 6.91 14.13 17.70
C LEU A 44 6.63 15.33 18.63
N GLN A 45 7.65 15.82 19.35
CA GLN A 45 7.55 17.06 20.13
C GLN A 45 7.35 18.29 19.25
N THR A 46 8.00 18.34 18.08
CA THR A 46 7.80 19.43 17.10
C THR A 46 6.35 19.46 16.61
N LEU A 47 5.70 18.33 16.51
CA LEU A 47 4.28 18.25 16.19
C LEU A 47 3.38 18.77 17.32
N LYS A 48 3.89 18.89 18.56
CA LYS A 48 3.11 19.44 19.69
C LYS A 48 2.73 20.92 19.50
N SER A 49 3.45 21.65 18.65
CA SER A 49 3.13 23.03 18.29
C SER A 49 1.95 23.15 17.32
N VAL A 50 1.59 22.07 16.64
CA VAL A 50 0.44 22.00 15.73
C VAL A 50 -0.79 21.52 16.50
N THR A 51 -1.98 21.99 16.12
CA THR A 51 -3.24 21.53 16.74
C THR A 51 -3.36 20.02 16.63
N LYS A 52 -3.25 19.35 17.77
CA LYS A 52 -3.42 17.91 17.92
C LYS A 52 -4.88 17.59 18.13
N ILE A 53 -5.36 16.66 17.36
CA ILE A 53 -6.72 16.16 17.47
C ILE A 53 -6.61 14.68 17.83
N ARG A 54 -7.26 14.29 18.91
CA ARG A 54 -7.35 12.87 19.30
C ARG A 54 -8.59 12.26 18.71
N LEU A 55 -8.43 11.10 18.11
CA LEU A 55 -9.55 10.28 17.65
C LEU A 55 -10.34 9.80 18.87
N GLN A 56 -11.62 10.18 18.97
CA GLN A 56 -12.46 9.81 20.10
C GLN A 56 -13.76 9.17 19.61
N ARG A 57 -14.18 8.08 20.28
CA ARG A 57 -15.46 7.40 20.05
C ARG A 57 -15.75 7.13 18.59
N PRO A 58 -14.87 6.43 17.88
CA PRO A 58 -15.11 6.07 16.51
C PRO A 58 -16.25 5.05 16.41
N GLU A 59 -16.97 5.09 15.31
CA GLU A 59 -17.93 4.05 14.94
C GLU A 59 -17.18 2.96 14.19
N ILE A 60 -17.26 1.73 14.68
CA ILE A 60 -16.71 0.54 14.04
C ILE A 60 -17.83 -0.14 13.26
N LEU A 61 -17.65 -0.35 11.97
CA LEU A 61 -18.64 -0.90 11.06
C LEU A 61 -18.15 -2.23 10.47
N PHE A 62 -19.07 -3.17 10.28
CA PHE A 62 -18.83 -4.44 9.59
C PHE A 62 -17.69 -5.29 10.18
N SER A 63 -17.57 -5.30 11.51
CA SER A 63 -16.55 -6.06 12.21
C SER A 63 -16.64 -7.56 11.91
N GLY A 64 -15.55 -8.13 11.35
CA GLY A 64 -15.47 -9.53 10.91
C GLY A 64 -16.11 -9.83 9.56
N GLU A 65 -16.88 -8.89 8.99
CA GLU A 65 -17.56 -9.07 7.70
C GLU A 65 -16.74 -8.56 6.50
N ILE A 66 -15.82 -7.61 6.73
CA ILE A 66 -14.96 -7.01 5.72
C ILE A 66 -13.50 -7.28 6.04
N LYS A 67 -12.67 -7.47 5.01
CA LYS A 67 -11.24 -7.77 5.23
C LYS A 67 -10.34 -6.85 4.41
N GLY A 68 -9.53 -6.07 5.10
CA GLY A 68 -8.56 -5.17 4.51
C GLY A 68 -9.17 -4.13 3.58
N PRO A 69 -10.17 -3.33 4.03
CA PRO A 69 -10.69 -2.19 3.26
C PRO A 69 -9.65 -1.08 3.27
N GLU A 70 -8.92 -0.89 2.16
CA GLU A 70 -7.72 -0.07 2.17
C GLU A 70 -7.96 1.39 1.80
N ALA A 71 -8.53 1.65 0.62
CA ALA A 71 -8.81 2.99 0.14
C ALA A 71 -10.28 3.15 -0.24
N PHE A 72 -10.73 4.39 -0.34
CA PHE A 72 -12.12 4.73 -0.62
C PHE A 72 -12.25 5.62 -1.86
N ALA A 73 -13.38 5.47 -2.52
CA ALA A 73 -13.88 6.42 -3.51
C ALA A 73 -15.39 6.58 -3.36
N SER A 74 -15.93 7.74 -3.71
CA SER A 74 -17.37 7.98 -3.64
C SER A 74 -17.90 8.69 -4.87
N PHE A 75 -19.15 8.39 -5.21
CA PHE A 75 -19.87 9.06 -6.29
C PHE A 75 -21.38 9.05 -6.00
N ASN A 76 -22.06 10.17 -6.22
CA ASN A 76 -23.50 10.35 -5.99
C ASN A 76 -23.99 9.93 -4.59
N GLY A 77 -23.18 10.20 -3.56
CA GLY A 77 -23.53 9.86 -2.18
C GLY A 77 -23.27 8.42 -1.76
N GLU A 78 -22.77 7.58 -2.66
CA GLU A 78 -22.38 6.19 -2.40
C GLU A 78 -20.87 6.07 -2.23
N ILE A 79 -20.41 5.20 -1.32
CA ILE A 79 -19.00 4.98 -1.02
C ILE A 79 -18.59 3.55 -1.36
N TYR A 80 -17.37 3.39 -1.88
CA TYR A 80 -16.80 2.13 -2.36
C TYR A 80 -15.41 1.93 -1.79
N THR A 81 -15.01 0.66 -1.63
CA THR A 81 -13.66 0.29 -1.22
C THR A 81 -13.21 -1.01 -1.89
N GLY A 82 -11.88 -1.16 -2.06
CA GLY A 82 -11.24 -2.43 -2.42
C GLY A 82 -10.97 -3.25 -1.18
N ILE A 83 -11.13 -4.57 -1.27
CA ILE A 83 -10.90 -5.48 -0.14
C ILE A 83 -10.02 -6.67 -0.53
N ARG A 84 -9.45 -7.32 0.47
CA ARG A 84 -8.70 -8.58 0.28
C ARG A 84 -9.58 -9.62 -0.39
N GLY A 85 -9.00 -10.43 -1.27
CA GLY A 85 -9.71 -11.41 -2.09
C GLY A 85 -10.19 -10.90 -3.44
N GLY A 86 -9.76 -9.69 -3.85
CA GLY A 86 -9.95 -9.16 -5.20
C GLY A 86 -11.29 -8.48 -5.47
N TYR A 87 -12.05 -8.16 -4.44
CA TYR A 87 -13.36 -7.53 -4.61
C TYR A 87 -13.29 -6.01 -4.46
N VAL A 88 -14.09 -5.32 -5.25
CA VAL A 88 -14.56 -3.95 -4.97
C VAL A 88 -15.98 -4.05 -4.46
N VAL A 89 -16.24 -3.39 -3.35
CA VAL A 89 -17.55 -3.41 -2.67
C VAL A 89 -18.09 -1.99 -2.49
N GLN A 90 -19.41 -1.86 -2.54
CA GLN A 90 -20.14 -0.68 -2.11
C GLN A 90 -20.52 -0.86 -0.64
N ILE A 91 -20.30 0.17 0.16
CA ILE A 91 -20.70 0.21 1.57
C ILE A 91 -22.07 0.87 1.64
N GLU A 92 -23.08 0.10 1.98
CA GLU A 92 -24.43 0.58 2.30
C GLU A 92 -24.59 0.69 3.81
N GLU A 93 -25.66 1.28 4.30
CA GLU A 93 -25.86 1.54 5.73
C GLU A 93 -25.70 0.30 6.62
N ASN A 94 -26.26 -0.84 6.18
CA ASN A 94 -26.32 -2.07 6.97
C ASN A 94 -25.80 -3.31 6.22
N ARG A 95 -25.11 -3.12 5.09
CA ARG A 95 -24.56 -4.26 4.33
C ARG A 95 -23.41 -3.86 3.42
N ILE A 96 -22.59 -4.84 3.09
CA ILE A 96 -21.54 -4.76 2.10
C ILE A 96 -22.05 -5.40 0.81
N LYS A 97 -22.07 -4.65 -0.28
CA LYS A 97 -22.56 -5.11 -1.59
C LYS A 97 -21.38 -5.30 -2.54
N PRO A 98 -21.07 -6.53 -2.96
CA PRO A 98 -20.05 -6.79 -3.96
C PRO A 98 -20.44 -6.18 -5.32
N ILE A 99 -19.50 -5.44 -5.93
CA ILE A 99 -19.67 -4.83 -7.25
C ILE A 99 -18.97 -5.65 -8.31
N VAL A 100 -17.65 -5.81 -8.20
CA VAL A 100 -16.83 -6.59 -9.14
C VAL A 100 -15.76 -7.36 -8.37
N LYS A 101 -15.22 -8.41 -9.00
CA LYS A 101 -14.06 -9.15 -8.56
C LYS A 101 -13.06 -9.23 -9.69
N PHE A 102 -11.83 -8.88 -9.40
CA PHE A 102 -10.68 -9.13 -10.28
C PHE A 102 -10.01 -10.46 -9.90
N GLY A 103 -9.24 -11.02 -10.81
CA GLY A 103 -8.57 -12.30 -10.58
C GLY A 103 -9.51 -13.51 -10.46
N GLN A 104 -8.91 -14.63 -10.07
CA GLN A 104 -9.57 -15.94 -10.00
C GLN A 104 -10.16 -16.21 -8.61
N LYS A 105 -10.94 -17.29 -8.49
CA LYS A 105 -11.29 -17.82 -7.17
C LYS A 105 -10.02 -18.36 -6.49
N CYS A 106 -9.83 -18.01 -5.22
CA CYS A 106 -8.74 -18.48 -4.39
C CYS A 106 -9.27 -19.23 -3.17
N ASP A 107 -8.43 -20.02 -2.54
CA ASP A 107 -8.78 -20.86 -1.40
C ASP A 107 -8.55 -20.11 -0.06
N GLY A 108 -7.86 -18.98 -0.12
CA GLY A 108 -7.65 -18.10 1.02
C GLY A 108 -6.88 -16.83 0.66
N LEU A 109 -6.82 -15.89 1.61
CA LEU A 109 -6.21 -14.58 1.41
C LEU A 109 -4.69 -14.62 1.20
N TRP A 110 -4.03 -15.72 1.52
CA TRP A 110 -2.62 -15.97 1.20
C TRP A 110 -2.34 -16.17 -0.31
N GLN A 111 -3.39 -16.46 -1.11
CA GLN A 111 -3.31 -16.53 -2.58
C GLN A 111 -3.66 -15.18 -3.23
N GLU A 112 -3.19 -14.09 -2.67
CA GLU A 112 -3.51 -12.72 -3.08
C GLU A 112 -3.22 -12.47 -4.57
N GLN A 113 -2.09 -13.00 -5.07
CA GLN A 113 -1.72 -12.94 -6.49
C GLN A 113 -2.73 -13.64 -7.42
N LYS A 114 -3.48 -14.62 -6.92
CA LYS A 114 -4.53 -15.33 -7.66
C LYS A 114 -5.88 -14.62 -7.51
N CYS A 115 -6.18 -14.12 -6.32
CA CYS A 115 -7.45 -13.46 -6.02
C CYS A 115 -7.56 -12.06 -6.63
N GLY A 116 -6.44 -11.32 -6.70
CA GLY A 116 -6.39 -9.89 -6.89
C GLY A 116 -6.35 -9.12 -5.57
N ARG A 117 -5.89 -7.88 -5.65
CA ARG A 117 -5.82 -6.94 -4.53
C ARG A 117 -6.08 -5.53 -5.02
N PRO A 118 -7.35 -5.08 -5.05
CA PRO A 118 -7.69 -3.69 -5.34
C PRO A 118 -7.18 -2.79 -4.20
N LEU A 119 -6.29 -1.86 -4.51
CA LEU A 119 -5.69 -0.90 -3.60
C LEU A 119 -6.21 0.51 -3.83
N GLY A 120 -6.03 1.07 -5.03
CA GLY A 120 -6.44 2.42 -5.37
C GLY A 120 -7.79 2.47 -6.09
N LEU A 121 -8.62 3.46 -5.74
CA LEU A 121 -9.94 3.68 -6.36
C LEU A 121 -10.16 5.16 -6.64
N LYS A 122 -10.69 5.49 -7.83
CA LYS A 122 -11.09 6.86 -8.18
C LYS A 122 -12.24 6.86 -9.15
N PHE A 123 -13.24 7.69 -8.91
CA PHE A 123 -14.26 8.01 -9.91
C PHE A 123 -13.79 9.17 -10.79
N ASN A 124 -14.09 9.07 -12.08
CA ASN A 124 -14.00 10.22 -12.97
C ASN A 124 -15.31 11.04 -12.92
N ASN A 125 -15.32 12.19 -13.59
CA ASN A 125 -16.48 13.09 -13.61
C ASN A 125 -17.71 12.51 -14.31
N LYS A 126 -17.57 11.36 -14.98
CA LYS A 126 -18.67 10.65 -15.67
C LYS A 126 -19.28 9.54 -14.81
N GLY A 127 -18.79 9.35 -13.59
CA GLY A 127 -19.22 8.27 -12.69
C GLY A 127 -18.68 6.89 -13.07
N GLU A 128 -17.62 6.81 -13.86
CA GLU A 128 -16.90 5.58 -14.12
C GLU A 128 -15.85 5.40 -13.02
N LEU A 129 -15.85 4.25 -12.37
CA LEU A 129 -14.87 3.90 -11.33
C LEU A 129 -13.61 3.31 -11.97
N PHE A 130 -12.45 3.85 -11.63
CA PHE A 130 -11.16 3.28 -11.97
C PHE A 130 -10.56 2.63 -10.73
N VAL A 131 -10.01 1.44 -10.92
CA VAL A 131 -9.48 0.62 -9.82
C VAL A 131 -8.09 0.13 -10.18
N ALA A 132 -7.12 0.41 -9.32
CA ALA A 132 -5.78 -0.16 -9.38
C ALA A 132 -5.79 -1.48 -8.60
N ASP A 133 -5.67 -2.60 -9.30
CA ASP A 133 -5.44 -3.91 -8.69
C ASP A 133 -3.96 -4.24 -8.78
N SER A 134 -3.36 -4.57 -7.65
CA SER A 134 -1.91 -4.73 -7.51
C SER A 134 -1.31 -5.76 -8.46
N TYR A 135 -2.07 -6.79 -8.81
CA TYR A 135 -1.59 -7.90 -9.64
C TYR A 135 -2.09 -7.86 -11.08
N TYR A 136 -3.23 -7.22 -11.31
CA TYR A 136 -3.90 -7.29 -12.61
C TYR A 136 -3.88 -5.96 -13.39
N GLY A 137 -3.49 -4.85 -12.75
CA GLY A 137 -3.37 -3.55 -13.39
C GLY A 137 -4.57 -2.63 -13.13
N ILE A 138 -4.89 -1.74 -14.05
CA ILE A 138 -5.95 -0.75 -13.86
C ILE A 138 -7.17 -1.08 -14.68
N PHE A 139 -8.31 -1.12 -14.00
CA PHE A 139 -9.62 -1.42 -14.58
C PHE A 139 -10.52 -0.19 -14.54
N LYS A 140 -11.33 -0.04 -15.59
CA LYS A 140 -12.47 0.86 -15.60
C LYS A 140 -13.74 0.06 -15.38
N VAL A 141 -14.51 0.42 -14.37
CA VAL A 141 -15.70 -0.31 -13.88
C VAL A 141 -16.93 0.58 -14.00
N ASN A 142 -18.00 0.03 -14.55
CA ASN A 142 -19.34 0.59 -14.43
C ASN A 142 -20.03 -0.06 -13.22
N VAL A 143 -20.19 0.70 -12.15
CA VAL A 143 -20.73 0.19 -10.87
C VAL A 143 -22.20 -0.23 -10.96
N ASN A 144 -22.97 0.32 -11.92
CA ASN A 144 -24.39 -0.01 -12.12
C ASN A 144 -24.55 -1.34 -12.86
N THR A 145 -23.82 -1.51 -13.99
CA THR A 145 -23.90 -2.74 -14.81
C THR A 145 -22.95 -3.82 -14.32
N ARG A 146 -21.98 -3.47 -13.43
CA ARG A 146 -20.91 -4.34 -12.94
C ARG A 146 -19.97 -4.87 -14.03
N GLN A 147 -20.00 -4.25 -15.19
CA GLN A 147 -19.07 -4.54 -16.27
C GLN A 147 -17.77 -3.78 -16.07
N TYR A 148 -16.66 -4.38 -16.46
CA TYR A 148 -15.35 -3.74 -16.39
C TYR A 148 -14.49 -4.09 -17.60
N ILE A 149 -13.52 -3.22 -17.87
CA ILE A 149 -12.50 -3.43 -18.90
C ILE A 149 -11.12 -3.13 -18.29
N ASN A 150 -10.12 -3.90 -18.66
CA ASN A 150 -8.73 -3.62 -18.29
C ASN A 150 -8.22 -2.47 -19.21
N ILE A 151 -7.72 -1.39 -18.58
CA ILE A 151 -7.16 -0.22 -19.27
C ILE A 151 -5.64 -0.32 -19.33
N ILE A 152 -5.02 -0.82 -18.27
CA ILE A 152 -3.58 -0.99 -18.14
C ILE A 152 -3.33 -2.40 -17.59
N ASN A 153 -2.72 -3.24 -18.40
CA ASN A 153 -2.37 -4.60 -18.01
C ASN A 153 -1.00 -4.60 -17.31
N SER A 154 -0.95 -5.08 -16.07
CA SER A 154 0.28 -5.15 -15.28
C SER A 154 1.32 -6.16 -15.81
N SER A 155 0.96 -7.06 -16.72
CA SER A 155 1.90 -7.99 -17.35
C SER A 155 2.69 -7.37 -18.51
N GLU A 156 2.31 -6.18 -18.97
CA GLU A 156 2.99 -5.49 -20.05
C GLU A 156 4.12 -4.60 -19.53
N PRO A 157 5.32 -4.67 -20.12
CA PRO A 157 6.44 -3.84 -19.68
C PRO A 157 6.22 -2.36 -20.02
N ILE A 158 6.55 -1.50 -19.06
CA ILE A 158 6.57 -0.04 -19.23
C ILE A 158 8.01 0.41 -19.03
N ASP A 159 8.59 1.06 -20.05
CA ASP A 159 10.00 1.44 -20.06
C ASP A 159 10.92 0.22 -19.76
N GLY A 160 10.63 -0.91 -20.42
CA GLY A 160 11.38 -2.16 -20.31
C GLY A 160 11.24 -2.92 -18.98
N LYS A 161 10.40 -2.46 -18.06
CA LYS A 161 10.18 -3.08 -16.74
C LYS A 161 8.70 -3.37 -16.51
N ILE A 162 8.39 -4.58 -16.06
CA ILE A 162 7.04 -5.01 -15.69
C ILE A 162 6.66 -4.36 -14.35
N PRO A 163 5.48 -3.70 -14.26
CA PRO A 163 4.94 -3.25 -12.98
C PRO A 163 4.68 -4.45 -12.06
N ARG A 164 5.16 -4.39 -10.83
CA ARG A 164 4.97 -5.47 -9.87
C ARG A 164 3.91 -5.18 -8.81
N VAL A 165 3.67 -3.89 -8.52
CA VAL A 165 2.72 -3.47 -7.49
C VAL A 165 1.99 -2.22 -7.97
N VAL A 166 0.93 -2.41 -8.77
CA VAL A 166 0.03 -1.31 -9.14
C VAL A 166 -0.76 -0.91 -7.89
N ASN A 167 -0.58 0.34 -7.42
CA ASN A 167 -1.05 0.72 -6.08
C ASN A 167 -2.16 1.78 -6.13
N SER A 168 -1.84 3.01 -6.42
CA SER A 168 -2.77 4.14 -6.33
C SER A 168 -2.94 4.83 -7.67
N LEU A 169 -4.04 5.59 -7.83
CA LEU A 169 -4.30 6.35 -9.04
C LEU A 169 -5.11 7.61 -8.78
N ASP A 170 -4.90 8.62 -9.63
CA ASP A 170 -5.79 9.77 -9.77
C ASP A 170 -6.02 10.11 -11.25
N ILE A 171 -7.13 10.79 -11.55
CA ILE A 171 -7.59 11.01 -12.92
C ILE A 171 -7.75 12.50 -13.18
N ALA A 172 -7.01 13.01 -14.16
CA ALA A 172 -7.13 14.38 -14.61
C ALA A 172 -8.43 14.61 -15.43
N LYS A 173 -8.86 15.86 -15.51
CA LYS A 173 -10.06 16.27 -16.26
C LYS A 173 -10.02 15.91 -17.74
N ASN A 174 -8.81 15.82 -18.33
CA ASN A 174 -8.59 15.38 -19.70
C ASN A 174 -8.67 13.87 -19.89
N GLY A 175 -8.81 13.10 -18.78
CA GLY A 175 -8.88 11.65 -18.75
C GLY A 175 -7.53 10.94 -18.60
N ASP A 176 -6.42 11.66 -18.53
CA ASP A 176 -5.11 11.06 -18.21
C ASP A 176 -5.16 10.47 -16.80
N ILE A 177 -4.54 9.30 -16.64
CA ILE A 177 -4.43 8.62 -15.34
C ILE A 177 -2.99 8.74 -14.85
N TYR A 178 -2.82 9.29 -13.67
CA TYR A 178 -1.56 9.27 -12.94
C TYR A 178 -1.62 8.16 -11.91
N TRP A 179 -0.66 7.25 -11.93
CA TRP A 179 -0.70 6.06 -11.10
C TRP A 179 0.67 5.65 -10.62
N THR A 180 0.70 4.86 -9.56
CA THR A 180 1.93 4.41 -8.91
C THR A 180 2.14 2.92 -9.09
N ASP A 181 3.39 2.56 -9.40
CA ASP A 181 3.93 1.21 -9.31
C ASP A 181 4.92 1.21 -8.14
N SER A 182 4.59 0.55 -7.06
CA SER A 182 5.37 0.64 -5.82
C SER A 182 6.71 -0.07 -5.92
N SER A 183 6.84 -1.06 -6.80
CA SER A 183 8.07 -1.83 -7.03
C SER A 183 8.12 -2.39 -8.45
N ILE A 184 9.32 -2.40 -9.04
CA ILE A 184 9.61 -3.16 -10.28
C ILE A 184 10.33 -4.47 -10.01
N ASP A 185 10.79 -4.70 -8.77
CA ASP A 185 11.60 -5.85 -8.40
C ASP A 185 10.75 -6.99 -7.84
N PHE A 186 9.87 -6.69 -6.90
CA PHE A 186 9.08 -7.68 -6.17
C PHE A 186 7.58 -7.35 -6.21
N PRO A 187 6.71 -8.37 -6.34
CA PRO A 187 5.26 -8.20 -6.22
C PRO A 187 4.85 -7.91 -4.76
N LEU A 188 3.61 -7.51 -4.56
CA LEU A 188 3.06 -7.22 -3.23
C LEU A 188 3.18 -8.42 -2.27
N HIS A 189 3.04 -9.63 -2.77
CA HIS A 189 3.23 -10.87 -2.03
C HIS A 189 4.63 -10.98 -1.40
N ASP A 190 5.65 -10.41 -2.05
CA ASP A 190 7.06 -10.44 -1.64
C ASP A 190 7.53 -9.05 -1.15
N SER A 191 6.64 -8.24 -0.59
CA SER A 191 6.90 -6.85 -0.19
C SER A 191 7.97 -6.69 0.90
N THR A 192 8.21 -7.69 1.73
CA THR A 192 9.32 -7.70 2.68
C THR A 192 10.68 -7.51 1.98
N TYR A 193 10.85 -8.10 0.80
CA TYR A 193 12.06 -7.91 -0.01
C TYR A 193 12.17 -6.50 -0.58
N THR A 194 11.03 -5.90 -0.97
CA THR A 194 11.00 -4.50 -1.43
C THR A 194 11.50 -3.55 -0.35
N PHE A 195 11.18 -3.82 0.93
CA PHE A 195 11.65 -3.00 2.06
C PHE A 195 13.13 -3.19 2.38
N LEU A 196 13.71 -4.30 2.00
CA LEU A 196 15.14 -4.57 2.15
C LEU A 196 15.97 -4.10 0.94
N ALA A 197 15.39 -4.01 -0.26
CA ALA A 197 16.06 -3.56 -1.48
C ALA A 197 16.16 -2.03 -1.58
N ASN A 198 16.76 -1.53 -2.65
CA ASN A 198 16.76 -0.11 -2.96
C ASN A 198 15.39 0.35 -3.48
N PRO A 199 15.09 1.64 -3.36
CA PRO A 199 13.88 2.22 -3.94
C PRO A 199 13.78 1.94 -5.44
N SER A 200 12.70 1.30 -5.88
CA SER A 200 12.47 0.96 -7.29
C SER A 200 11.09 1.36 -7.84
N GLY A 201 10.25 1.96 -7.00
CA GLY A 201 8.92 2.41 -7.39
C GLY A 201 8.91 3.55 -8.41
N ARG A 202 7.76 3.72 -9.09
CA ARG A 202 7.60 4.68 -10.19
C ARG A 202 6.28 5.45 -10.08
N LEU A 203 6.31 6.71 -10.54
CA LEU A 203 5.13 7.47 -10.92
C LEU A 203 4.97 7.39 -12.43
N ILE A 204 3.79 7.01 -12.90
CA ILE A 204 3.51 6.77 -14.31
C ILE A 204 2.27 7.56 -14.72
N ARG A 205 2.29 8.13 -15.94
CA ARG A 205 1.14 8.74 -16.60
C ARG A 205 0.66 7.84 -17.73
N TYR A 206 -0.61 7.49 -17.72
CA TYR A 206 -1.30 6.95 -18.88
C TYR A 206 -1.99 8.09 -19.61
N ASN A 207 -1.55 8.36 -20.83
CA ASN A 207 -2.16 9.37 -21.69
C ASN A 207 -3.42 8.80 -22.34
N ALA A 208 -4.58 9.36 -22.01
CA ALA A 208 -5.87 8.85 -22.48
C ALA A 208 -6.06 8.96 -24.01
N ALA A 209 -5.46 9.97 -24.64
CA ALA A 209 -5.58 10.19 -26.08
C ALA A 209 -4.72 9.20 -26.89
N THR A 210 -3.48 8.95 -26.46
CA THR A 210 -2.53 8.08 -27.15
C THR A 210 -2.56 6.64 -26.64
N LYS A 211 -3.20 6.39 -25.51
CA LYS A 211 -3.25 5.09 -24.80
C LYS A 211 -1.85 4.56 -24.44
N LYS A 212 -0.90 5.44 -24.17
CA LYS A 212 0.48 5.08 -23.82
C LYS A 212 0.81 5.44 -22.38
N ASN A 213 1.59 4.57 -21.75
CA ASN A 213 2.19 4.84 -20.46
C ASN A 213 3.54 5.54 -20.62
N GLU A 214 3.83 6.49 -19.73
CA GLU A 214 5.06 7.26 -19.64
C GLU A 214 5.52 7.30 -18.19
N VAL A 215 6.77 6.90 -17.92
CA VAL A 215 7.35 6.97 -16.57
C VAL A 215 7.83 8.40 -16.32
N LEU A 216 7.20 9.06 -15.33
CA LEU A 216 7.51 10.45 -14.96
C LEU A 216 8.60 10.55 -13.89
N VAL A 217 8.56 9.65 -12.90
CA VAL A 217 9.53 9.59 -11.80
C VAL A 217 9.90 8.15 -11.52
N LYS A 218 11.20 7.89 -11.34
CA LYS A 218 11.76 6.57 -10.97
C LYS A 218 12.36 6.62 -9.57
N ASN A 219 12.63 5.44 -9.03
CA ASN A 219 13.35 5.23 -7.77
C ASN A 219 12.63 5.88 -6.57
N ILE A 220 11.31 5.73 -6.51
CA ILE A 220 10.49 6.11 -5.35
C ILE A 220 10.46 4.92 -4.39
N GLY A 221 10.71 5.17 -3.12
CA GLY A 221 10.70 4.13 -2.10
C GLY A 221 9.29 3.64 -1.79
N PHE A 222 8.82 2.63 -2.49
CA PHE A 222 7.46 2.13 -2.46
C PHE A 222 6.45 3.25 -2.77
N ALA A 223 6.38 3.65 -4.06
CA ALA A 223 5.46 4.68 -4.53
C ALA A 223 4.01 4.29 -4.20
N ASN A 224 3.34 5.07 -3.36
CA ASN A 224 2.03 4.77 -2.83
C ASN A 224 0.99 5.82 -3.26
N GLY A 225 0.24 6.42 -2.37
CA GLY A 225 -0.80 7.38 -2.67
C GLY A 225 -0.37 8.47 -3.66
N VAL A 226 -1.19 8.75 -4.65
CA VAL A 226 -1.02 9.83 -5.63
C VAL A 226 -2.28 10.68 -5.70
N LEU A 227 -2.13 12.00 -5.73
CA LEU A 227 -3.26 12.93 -5.81
C LEU A 227 -2.88 14.20 -6.58
N LEU A 228 -3.74 14.57 -7.53
CA LEU A 228 -3.68 15.82 -8.26
C LEU A 228 -4.12 17.00 -7.37
N SER A 229 -3.49 18.16 -7.53
CA SER A 229 -4.03 19.42 -7.02
C SER A 229 -5.35 19.77 -7.73
N ASP A 230 -6.22 20.52 -7.09
CA ASP A 230 -7.55 20.87 -7.64
C ASP A 230 -7.49 21.58 -9.01
N ASP A 231 -6.43 22.37 -9.24
CA ASP A 231 -6.15 23.08 -10.49
C ASP A 231 -5.34 22.24 -11.49
N GLU A 232 -4.95 21.01 -11.09
CA GLU A 232 -4.10 20.10 -11.86
C GLU A 232 -2.77 20.74 -12.29
N SER A 233 -2.26 21.70 -11.53
CA SER A 233 -0.95 22.31 -11.81
C SER A 233 0.20 21.41 -11.36
N PHE A 234 -0.04 20.57 -10.38
CA PHE A 234 0.88 19.55 -9.88
C PHE A 234 0.12 18.35 -9.32
N LEU A 235 0.85 17.31 -9.02
CA LEU A 235 0.40 16.21 -8.18
C LEU A 235 1.43 15.96 -7.06
N ILE A 236 0.96 15.27 -6.03
CA ILE A 236 1.85 14.71 -5.00
C ILE A 236 1.84 13.19 -5.07
N VAL A 237 2.99 12.57 -4.76
CA VAL A 237 3.13 11.12 -4.63
C VAL A 237 3.91 10.79 -3.36
N LEU A 238 3.44 9.79 -2.64
CA LEU A 238 3.99 9.38 -1.35
C LEU A 238 5.09 8.33 -1.54
N SER A 239 6.21 8.53 -0.85
CA SER A 239 7.30 7.57 -0.77
C SER A 239 7.29 6.92 0.61
N THR A 240 6.68 5.74 0.70
CA THR A 240 6.45 5.03 1.96
C THR A 240 7.78 4.69 2.68
N LEU A 241 8.74 4.09 1.96
CA LEU A 241 10.02 3.66 2.57
C LEU A 241 10.87 4.81 3.08
N ASN A 242 10.82 5.95 2.43
CA ASN A 242 11.71 7.08 2.70
C ASN A 242 11.03 8.19 3.52
N SER A 243 9.77 8.02 3.92
CA SER A 243 9.00 8.97 4.74
C SER A 243 9.04 10.40 4.18
N TYR A 244 8.81 10.55 2.85
CA TYR A 244 8.70 11.85 2.20
C TYR A 244 7.59 11.89 1.15
N ILE A 245 7.25 13.08 0.71
CA ILE A 245 6.27 13.36 -0.34
C ILE A 245 6.97 14.09 -1.48
N ILE A 246 6.79 13.60 -2.70
CA ILE A 246 7.23 14.24 -3.93
C ILE A 246 6.10 15.09 -4.49
N LYS A 247 6.40 16.29 -4.93
CA LYS A 247 5.58 17.09 -5.82
C LYS A 247 6.12 16.98 -7.24
N TYR A 248 5.25 16.64 -8.18
CA TYR A 248 5.56 16.64 -9.61
C TYR A 248 4.74 17.73 -10.31
N ASN A 249 5.43 18.70 -10.91
CA ASN A 249 4.81 19.83 -11.56
C ASN A 249 4.30 19.44 -12.95
N ILE A 250 3.01 19.61 -13.21
CA ILE A 250 2.35 19.27 -14.49
C ILE A 250 2.27 20.49 -15.39
N LYS A 251 2.05 21.68 -14.82
CA LYS A 251 1.87 22.95 -15.56
C LYS A 251 2.82 24.02 -15.04
N GLY A 252 3.00 25.08 -15.84
CA GLY A 252 3.80 26.24 -15.47
C GLY A 252 5.29 26.09 -15.79
N PRO A 253 6.14 27.02 -15.33
CA PRO A 253 7.56 27.07 -15.68
C PRO A 253 8.39 25.85 -15.20
N LYS A 254 7.90 25.14 -14.21
CA LYS A 254 8.54 23.93 -13.66
C LYS A 254 7.89 22.63 -14.16
N ALA A 255 7.06 22.69 -15.19
CA ALA A 255 6.41 21.49 -15.73
C ALA A 255 7.44 20.38 -16.07
N GLY A 256 7.16 19.14 -15.67
CA GLY A 256 8.06 17.99 -15.83
C GLY A 256 9.11 17.86 -14.72
N GLN A 257 9.19 18.79 -13.76
CA GLN A 257 10.16 18.74 -12.68
C GLN A 257 9.53 18.20 -11.39
N LYS A 258 10.30 17.40 -10.65
CA LYS A 258 9.97 16.95 -9.31
C LYS A 258 10.64 17.81 -8.24
N GLU A 259 9.96 17.99 -7.12
CA GLU A 259 10.43 18.70 -5.93
C GLU A 259 10.06 17.87 -4.70
N ILE A 260 10.74 18.10 -3.58
CA ILE A 260 10.29 17.58 -2.29
C ILE A 260 9.16 18.47 -1.78
N PHE A 261 8.00 17.87 -1.53
CA PHE A 261 6.85 18.56 -0.94
C PHE A 261 6.91 18.59 0.59
N ALA A 262 7.28 17.46 1.19
CA ALA A 262 7.55 17.31 2.61
C ALA A 262 8.49 16.11 2.82
N GLU A 263 9.37 16.19 3.80
CA GLU A 263 10.34 15.13 4.11
C GLU A 263 10.52 14.94 5.62
N GLY A 264 11.01 13.78 6.02
CA GLY A 264 11.18 13.46 7.44
C GLY A 264 9.84 13.28 8.17
N LEU A 265 8.84 12.72 7.48
CA LEU A 265 7.53 12.47 8.10
C LEU A 265 7.67 11.54 9.31
N PRO A 266 6.87 11.72 10.37
CA PRO A 266 6.97 10.92 11.59
C PRO A 266 6.29 9.56 11.45
N GLY A 267 6.62 8.85 10.39
CA GLY A 267 6.08 7.55 10.03
C GLY A 267 6.12 7.29 8.53
N ILE A 268 5.52 6.19 8.12
CA ILE A 268 5.47 5.77 6.72
C ILE A 268 4.15 6.19 6.06
N PRO A 269 4.19 7.11 5.07
CA PRO A 269 3.00 7.57 4.37
C PRO A 269 2.45 6.47 3.45
N ASP A 270 1.12 6.35 3.40
CA ASP A 270 0.40 5.33 2.64
C ASP A 270 -0.53 5.95 1.59
N ASN A 271 -1.78 6.26 1.93
CA ASN A 271 -2.70 6.90 1.01
C ASN A 271 -2.84 8.41 1.25
N VAL A 272 -3.28 9.12 0.21
CA VAL A 272 -3.58 10.55 0.28
C VAL A 272 -4.92 10.85 -0.35
N HIS A 273 -5.69 11.72 0.31
CA HIS A 273 -6.98 12.21 -0.19
C HIS A 273 -7.07 13.73 -0.05
N SER A 274 -7.96 14.35 -0.84
CA SER A 274 -8.24 15.77 -0.71
C SER A 274 -8.96 16.07 0.61
N ASP A 275 -8.63 17.19 1.23
CA ASP A 275 -9.38 17.74 2.37
C ASP A 275 -10.65 18.52 1.95
N GLY A 276 -10.89 18.63 0.63
CA GLY A 276 -12.02 19.39 0.06
C GLY A 276 -11.84 20.91 0.06
N GLN A 277 -10.68 21.42 0.49
CA GLN A 277 -10.35 22.86 0.53
C GLN A 277 -9.01 23.16 -0.19
N GLY A 278 -8.56 22.28 -1.06
CA GLY A 278 -7.31 22.39 -1.80
C GLY A 278 -6.08 21.87 -1.06
N GLY A 279 -6.27 21.29 0.12
CA GLY A 279 -5.25 20.62 0.92
C GLY A 279 -5.33 19.10 0.82
N PHE A 280 -4.49 18.43 1.61
CA PHE A 280 -4.25 17.01 1.57
C PHE A 280 -4.38 16.37 2.94
N LEU A 281 -5.06 15.22 3.00
CA LEU A 281 -5.05 14.32 4.13
C LEU A 281 -4.08 13.17 3.80
N VAL A 282 -2.93 13.16 4.46
CA VAL A 282 -1.88 12.13 4.29
C VAL A 282 -1.91 11.21 5.50
N THR A 283 -2.11 9.93 5.26
CA THR A 283 -2.16 8.93 6.32
C THR A 283 -0.80 8.27 6.49
N LEU A 284 -0.31 8.22 7.72
CA LEU A 284 0.90 7.49 8.09
C LEU A 284 0.45 6.20 8.79
N ILE A 285 0.60 5.07 8.10
CA ILE A 285 0.07 3.78 8.54
C ILE A 285 0.80 3.23 9.78
N LEU A 286 2.09 3.52 9.89
CA LEU A 286 2.92 3.23 11.06
C LEU A 286 3.69 4.49 11.43
N THR A 287 3.80 4.76 12.73
CA THR A 287 4.58 5.88 13.25
C THR A 287 6.05 5.49 13.44
N ALA A 288 6.91 6.49 13.29
CA ALA A 288 8.34 6.39 13.60
C ALA A 288 8.83 7.76 14.08
N ASP A 289 9.77 7.77 15.01
CA ASP A 289 10.51 8.95 15.42
C ASP A 289 12.01 8.64 15.50
N SER A 290 12.81 9.61 15.91
CA SER A 290 14.27 9.44 16.00
C SER A 290 14.70 8.46 17.11
N GLU A 291 13.87 8.24 18.12
CA GLU A 291 14.13 7.32 19.22
C GLU A 291 13.58 5.91 18.94
N HIS A 292 12.51 5.84 18.13
CA HIS A 292 11.82 4.59 17.76
C HIS A 292 11.69 4.47 16.24
N PRO A 293 12.82 4.34 15.51
CA PRO A 293 12.80 4.15 14.06
C PRO A 293 12.26 2.75 13.74
N LEU A 294 11.61 2.63 12.58
CA LEU A 294 11.24 1.32 12.07
C LEU A 294 12.49 0.51 11.68
N LEU A 295 12.47 -0.80 11.94
CA LEU A 295 13.62 -1.67 11.71
C LEU A 295 14.22 -1.52 10.31
N PHE A 296 13.40 -1.52 9.25
CA PHE A 296 13.90 -1.39 7.89
C PHE A 296 14.52 -0.02 7.62
N GLN A 297 14.02 1.06 8.25
CA GLN A 297 14.61 2.40 8.16
C GLN A 297 15.99 2.46 8.82
N SER A 298 16.16 1.79 9.95
CA SER A 298 17.47 1.66 10.62
C SER A 298 18.49 0.89 9.76
N LEU A 299 18.03 0.02 8.86
CA LEU A 299 18.89 -0.77 7.98
C LEU A 299 19.27 -0.04 6.68
N ILE A 300 18.66 1.11 6.37
CA ILE A 300 18.93 1.87 5.15
C ILE A 300 20.44 2.15 4.94
N PRO A 301 21.21 2.61 5.95
CA PRO A 301 22.64 2.88 5.80
C PRO A 301 23.51 1.62 5.65
N HIS A 302 22.92 0.43 5.73
CA HIS A 302 23.65 -0.84 5.81
C HIS A 302 23.31 -1.79 4.65
N PRO A 303 23.76 -1.50 3.41
CA PRO A 303 23.37 -2.27 2.22
C PRO A 303 23.75 -3.75 2.31
N HIS A 304 24.90 -4.09 2.88
CA HIS A 304 25.32 -5.48 3.05
C HIS A 304 24.46 -6.24 4.04
N ILE A 305 23.99 -5.58 5.10
CA ILE A 305 23.07 -6.21 6.07
C ILE A 305 21.71 -6.44 5.41
N ARG A 306 21.17 -5.44 4.68
CA ARG A 306 19.91 -5.58 3.92
C ARG A 306 19.99 -6.74 2.93
N LYS A 307 21.09 -6.82 2.16
CA LYS A 307 21.34 -7.92 1.21
C LYS A 307 21.43 -9.27 1.92
N MET A 308 22.17 -9.34 3.03
CA MET A 308 22.28 -10.54 3.82
C MET A 308 20.92 -11.04 4.33
N LEU A 309 20.12 -10.14 4.93
CA LEU A 309 18.79 -10.48 5.44
C LEU A 309 17.85 -10.94 4.31
N SER A 310 17.85 -10.25 3.18
CA SER A 310 17.07 -10.63 2.01
C SER A 310 17.40 -12.05 1.52
N ARG A 311 18.68 -12.37 1.45
CA ARG A 311 19.17 -13.70 1.02
C ARG A 311 18.92 -14.81 2.05
N LEU A 312 18.96 -14.47 3.34
CA LEU A 312 18.57 -15.40 4.41
C LEU A 312 17.09 -15.76 4.31
N LEU A 313 16.20 -14.75 4.14
CA LEU A 313 14.77 -14.96 3.94
C LEU A 313 14.52 -15.83 2.69
N TYR A 314 15.19 -15.50 1.58
CA TYR A 314 15.08 -16.30 0.37
C TYR A 314 15.54 -17.76 0.58
N SER A 315 16.60 -17.98 1.35
CA SER A 315 17.07 -19.33 1.68
C SER A 315 16.07 -20.16 2.48
N ILE A 316 15.23 -19.47 3.29
CA ILE A 316 14.11 -20.11 3.98
C ILE A 316 12.99 -20.47 2.99
N GLU A 317 12.68 -19.59 2.03
CA GLU A 317 11.64 -19.82 1.03
C GLU A 317 12.00 -20.82 -0.06
N ALA A 318 13.28 -20.89 -0.45
CA ALA A 318 13.74 -21.65 -1.60
C ALA A 318 13.26 -23.11 -1.64
N PRO A 319 13.32 -23.89 -0.54
CA PRO A 319 12.80 -25.26 -0.54
C PRO A 319 11.28 -25.32 -0.73
N PHE A 320 10.54 -24.33 -0.22
CA PHE A 320 9.08 -24.26 -0.37
C PHE A 320 8.68 -23.77 -1.76
N LYS A 321 9.46 -22.87 -2.39
CA LYS A 321 9.30 -22.50 -3.81
C LYS A 321 9.49 -23.71 -4.70
N LEU A 322 10.57 -24.45 -4.49
CA LEU A 322 10.82 -25.70 -5.24
C LEU A 322 9.72 -26.74 -5.03
N LEU A 323 9.27 -26.91 -3.79
CA LEU A 323 8.17 -27.84 -3.49
C LEU A 323 6.87 -27.39 -4.16
N GLN A 324 6.58 -26.08 -4.17
CA GLN A 324 5.40 -25.51 -4.79
C GLN A 324 5.41 -25.70 -6.32
N ASP A 325 6.58 -25.57 -6.95
CA ASP A 325 6.75 -25.79 -8.39
C ASP A 325 6.53 -27.26 -8.80
N ILE A 326 6.97 -28.21 -7.96
CA ILE A 326 6.84 -29.65 -8.22
C ILE A 326 5.46 -30.17 -7.81
N TYR A 327 4.99 -29.74 -6.65
CA TYR A 327 3.73 -30.19 -6.05
C TYR A 327 3.05 -29.04 -5.32
N PRO A 328 2.21 -28.23 -6.03
CA PRO A 328 1.47 -27.13 -5.42
C PRO A 328 0.65 -27.61 -4.22
N ASN A 329 0.88 -26.99 -3.06
CA ASN A 329 0.21 -27.37 -1.83
C ASN A 329 0.03 -26.19 -0.86
N TYR A 330 -1.00 -26.31 -0.02
CA TYR A 330 -1.37 -25.33 0.99
C TYR A 330 -0.22 -24.91 1.93
N TYR A 331 0.61 -25.85 2.37
CA TYR A 331 1.65 -25.55 3.36
C TYR A 331 2.77 -24.69 2.77
N SER A 332 3.22 -25.02 1.57
CA SER A 332 4.22 -24.21 0.85
C SER A 332 3.70 -22.80 0.58
N GLU A 333 2.46 -22.66 0.08
CA GLU A 333 1.83 -21.36 -0.16
C GLU A 333 1.79 -20.51 1.13
N ARG A 334 1.42 -21.11 2.27
CA ARG A 334 1.36 -20.41 3.55
C ARG A 334 2.72 -19.95 4.04
N VAL A 335 3.76 -20.77 3.90
CA VAL A 335 5.12 -20.38 4.29
C VAL A 335 5.61 -19.22 3.42
N LEU A 336 5.46 -19.32 2.12
CA LEU A 336 5.85 -18.27 1.18
C LEU A 336 5.14 -16.95 1.48
N HIS A 337 3.83 -16.98 1.71
CA HIS A 337 3.08 -15.80 2.10
C HIS A 337 3.56 -15.21 3.44
N THR A 338 3.81 -16.06 4.44
CA THR A 338 4.23 -15.59 5.78
C THR A 338 5.60 -14.91 5.75
N VAL A 339 6.53 -15.41 4.94
CA VAL A 339 7.89 -14.86 4.86
C VAL A 339 7.93 -13.61 3.96
N GLY A 340 7.26 -13.64 2.81
CA GLY A 340 7.36 -12.59 1.81
C GLY A 340 6.46 -11.39 2.07
N SER A 341 5.30 -11.58 2.72
CA SER A 341 4.28 -10.53 2.84
C SER A 341 4.58 -9.49 3.92
N PHE A 342 3.87 -8.37 3.87
CA PHE A 342 3.89 -7.33 4.91
C PHE A 342 3.45 -7.81 6.30
N ASP A 343 2.79 -8.95 6.42
CA ASP A 343 2.40 -9.50 7.71
C ASP A 343 3.64 -9.79 8.59
N LEU A 344 4.79 -10.10 7.99
CA LEU A 344 6.04 -10.25 8.72
C LEU A 344 6.52 -8.92 9.31
N SER A 345 6.53 -7.84 8.52
CA SER A 345 6.95 -6.51 8.98
C SER A 345 5.98 -5.91 10.00
N LYS A 346 4.67 -6.14 9.85
CA LYS A 346 3.66 -5.76 10.83
C LYS A 346 3.94 -6.38 12.19
N ASN A 347 4.19 -7.68 12.25
CA ASN A 347 4.43 -8.41 13.49
C ASN A 347 5.75 -8.02 14.18
N THR A 348 6.64 -7.31 13.48
CA THR A 348 7.91 -6.81 14.04
C THR A 348 7.85 -5.33 14.44
N ALA A 349 6.78 -4.62 14.13
CA ALA A 349 6.58 -3.23 14.56
C ALA A 349 6.25 -3.20 16.06
N LEU A 350 7.01 -2.40 16.81
CA LEU A 350 6.86 -2.30 18.29
C LEU A 350 5.58 -1.54 18.67
N LYS A 351 5.12 -0.63 17.82
CA LYS A 351 3.92 0.17 18.03
C LYS A 351 3.30 0.55 16.68
N SER A 352 2.01 0.44 16.56
CA SER A 352 1.28 0.64 15.30
C SER A 352 0.28 1.81 15.35
N ASP A 353 0.57 2.85 16.13
CA ASP A 353 -0.24 4.07 16.10
C ASP A 353 -0.27 4.63 14.68
N SER A 354 -1.39 5.17 14.28
CA SER A 354 -1.54 5.85 13.00
C SER A 354 -1.71 7.34 13.19
N ILE A 355 -1.16 8.10 12.26
CA ILE A 355 -1.25 9.56 12.25
C ILE A 355 -1.83 10.00 10.90
N ILE A 356 -2.76 10.94 10.93
CA ILE A 356 -3.24 11.62 9.75
C ILE A 356 -2.74 13.06 9.79
N LEU A 357 -1.95 13.44 8.79
CA LEU A 357 -1.45 14.79 8.58
C LEU A 357 -2.41 15.54 7.66
N ARG A 358 -2.95 16.67 8.08
CA ARG A 358 -3.62 17.59 7.18
C ARG A 358 -2.65 18.68 6.78
N MET A 359 -2.41 18.80 5.47
CA MET A 359 -1.44 19.72 4.88
C MET A 359 -2.13 20.64 3.88
N ASP A 360 -1.67 21.88 3.77
CA ASP A 360 -2.13 22.78 2.70
C ASP A 360 -1.44 22.48 1.35
N LYS A 361 -1.87 23.19 0.32
CA LYS A 361 -1.30 23.06 -1.05
C LYS A 361 0.18 23.40 -1.17
N ALA A 362 0.77 24.05 -0.17
CA ALA A 362 2.19 24.39 -0.13
C ALA A 362 3.01 23.37 0.69
N GLY A 363 2.38 22.35 1.25
CA GLY A 363 3.03 21.35 2.11
C GLY A 363 3.15 21.77 3.57
N LYS A 364 2.51 22.87 3.97
CA LYS A 364 2.51 23.29 5.36
C LYS A 364 1.52 22.44 6.17
N LEU A 365 1.98 21.89 7.29
CA LEU A 365 1.17 21.13 8.22
C LEU A 365 0.15 22.04 8.92
N LEU A 366 -1.13 21.69 8.81
CA LEU A 366 -2.25 22.41 9.42
C LEU A 366 -2.73 21.74 10.70
N ASN A 367 -2.97 20.44 10.65
CA ASN A 367 -3.46 19.64 11.77
C ASN A 367 -2.82 18.25 11.78
N VAL A 368 -2.84 17.64 12.96
CA VAL A 368 -2.42 16.25 13.16
C VAL A 368 -3.51 15.53 13.95
N LEU A 369 -4.06 14.47 13.37
CA LEU A 369 -5.02 13.59 14.03
C LEU A 369 -4.30 12.31 14.45
N TYR A 370 -4.39 11.96 15.74
CA TYR A 370 -3.75 10.78 16.33
C TYR A 370 -4.78 9.73 16.72
N SER A 371 -4.46 8.48 16.43
CA SER A 371 -5.07 7.32 17.05
C SER A 371 -4.20 6.91 18.24
N GLU A 372 -4.57 7.31 19.45
CA GLU A 372 -3.86 6.89 20.68
C GLU A 372 -4.48 5.63 21.30
N ASP A 373 -5.58 5.14 20.74
CA ASP A 373 -6.23 3.91 21.17
C ASP A 373 -5.59 2.70 20.48
N THR A 374 -5.24 1.70 21.28
CA THR A 374 -4.65 0.44 20.80
C THR A 374 -5.59 -0.36 19.89
N ASP A 375 -6.89 -0.06 19.91
CA ASP A 375 -7.90 -0.75 19.09
C ASP A 375 -8.00 -0.18 17.66
N ILE A 376 -7.41 1.01 17.38
CA ILE A 376 -7.45 1.67 16.09
C ILE A 376 -6.03 1.88 15.60
N THR A 377 -5.52 0.89 14.89
CA THR A 377 -4.15 0.86 14.41
C THR A 377 -4.12 0.67 12.90
N GLU A 378 -2.98 0.94 12.29
CA GLU A 378 -2.69 0.57 10.90
C GLU A 378 -3.66 1.21 9.89
N ILE A 379 -4.04 2.48 10.14
CA ILE A 379 -4.88 3.24 9.23
C ILE A 379 -4.06 3.63 8.00
N SER A 380 -4.45 3.12 6.84
CA SER A 380 -3.82 3.44 5.54
C SER A 380 -4.49 4.60 4.82
N SER A 381 -5.76 4.88 5.10
CA SER A 381 -6.57 5.85 4.36
C SER A 381 -7.48 6.65 5.27
N ALA A 382 -7.61 7.96 5.01
CA ALA A 382 -8.54 8.87 5.68
C ALA A 382 -9.33 9.63 4.61
N TYR A 383 -10.64 9.35 4.49
CA TYR A 383 -11.48 9.79 3.39
C TYR A 383 -12.73 10.53 3.88
N ILE A 384 -12.97 11.76 3.39
CA ILE A 384 -14.14 12.55 3.75
C ILE A 384 -15.33 12.13 2.88
N HIS A 385 -16.42 11.68 3.53
CA HIS A 385 -17.65 11.35 2.83
C HIS A 385 -18.90 11.57 3.72
N ASN A 386 -19.90 12.26 3.20
CA ASN A 386 -21.21 12.47 3.82
C ASN A 386 -21.15 12.93 5.31
N GLY A 387 -20.28 13.91 5.60
CA GLY A 387 -20.14 14.48 6.96
C GLY A 387 -19.37 13.60 7.95
N TYR A 388 -18.71 12.53 7.46
CA TYR A 388 -17.83 11.67 8.22
C TYR A 388 -16.42 11.68 7.64
N LEU A 389 -15.44 11.41 8.48
CA LEU A 389 -14.11 10.96 8.09
C LEU A 389 -14.07 9.45 8.24
N TRP A 390 -13.82 8.75 7.13
CA TRP A 390 -13.76 7.29 7.02
C TRP A 390 -12.31 6.84 7.03
N PHE A 391 -12.02 5.73 7.70
CA PHE A 391 -10.68 5.18 7.81
C PHE A 391 -10.64 3.75 7.27
N GLY A 392 -9.64 3.48 6.43
CA GLY A 392 -9.33 2.17 5.86
C GLY A 392 -8.03 1.61 6.40
N SER A 393 -7.85 0.31 6.20
CA SER A 393 -6.63 -0.42 6.56
C SER A 393 -6.47 -1.65 5.69
N PRO A 394 -5.24 -1.99 5.22
CA PRO A 394 -5.01 -3.23 4.48
C PRO A 394 -5.16 -4.49 5.33
N TRP A 395 -5.16 -4.37 6.66
CA TRP A 395 -5.16 -5.49 7.60
C TRP A 395 -6.41 -5.64 8.43
N ASN A 396 -7.11 -4.55 8.74
CA ASN A 396 -8.27 -4.59 9.64
C ASN A 396 -9.45 -5.33 9.02
N GLU A 397 -10.24 -5.96 9.88
CA GLU A 397 -11.47 -6.68 9.49
C GLU A 397 -12.72 -5.85 9.83
N TYR A 398 -12.62 -4.53 9.75
CA TYR A 398 -13.67 -3.55 10.00
C TYR A 398 -13.36 -2.24 9.28
N ILE A 399 -14.34 -1.38 9.19
CA ILE A 399 -14.22 0.02 8.76
C ILE A 399 -14.46 0.91 9.98
N ILE A 400 -13.77 2.04 10.03
CA ILE A 400 -13.95 3.05 11.06
C ILE A 400 -14.49 4.33 10.42
N ARG A 401 -15.35 5.05 11.12
CA ARG A 401 -15.69 6.42 10.78
C ARG A 401 -15.93 7.27 12.02
N VAL A 402 -15.71 8.58 11.89
CA VAL A 402 -16.04 9.57 12.92
C VAL A 402 -16.76 10.75 12.28
N PRO A 403 -17.67 11.43 13.00
CA PRO A 403 -18.27 12.67 12.50
C PRO A 403 -17.18 13.69 12.16
N LEU A 404 -17.18 14.22 10.94
CA LEU A 404 -16.15 15.16 10.45
C LEU A 404 -16.04 16.40 11.34
N LYS A 405 -17.18 16.89 11.85
CA LYS A 405 -17.24 18.03 12.78
C LYS A 405 -16.49 17.82 14.09
N GLN A 406 -16.26 16.57 14.48
CA GLN A 406 -15.53 16.23 15.71
C GLN A 406 -14.03 16.37 15.53
N VAL A 407 -13.52 16.10 14.34
CA VAL A 407 -12.07 16.09 14.05
C VAL A 407 -11.63 17.30 13.22
N PHE A 408 -12.41 17.71 12.23
CA PHE A 408 -12.15 18.87 11.39
C PHE A 408 -13.40 19.74 11.24
N PRO A 409 -13.73 20.57 12.27
CA PRO A 409 -14.96 21.38 12.25
C PRO A 409 -15.05 22.36 11.08
N ASP A 410 -13.91 22.92 10.66
CA ASP A 410 -13.80 23.82 9.52
C ASP A 410 -14.13 23.15 8.18
N LEU A 411 -13.77 21.89 8.01
CA LEU A 411 -14.12 21.11 6.84
C LEU A 411 -15.61 20.74 6.82
N ALA A 412 -16.18 20.48 8.01
CA ALA A 412 -17.59 20.11 8.13
C ALA A 412 -18.54 21.25 7.75
N LEU A 413 -18.15 22.51 7.97
CA LEU A 413 -18.96 23.68 7.61
C LEU A 413 -19.10 23.86 6.10
N ASN A 414 -18.14 23.37 5.33
CA ASN A 414 -18.08 23.55 3.88
C ASN A 414 -18.60 22.34 3.08
N THR A 415 -18.85 21.21 3.73
CA THR A 415 -19.45 20.03 3.08
C THR A 415 -20.95 20.26 2.90
N LYS A 416 -21.38 20.63 1.67
CA LYS A 416 -22.81 20.56 1.33
C LYS A 416 -23.23 19.09 1.39
N PRO A 417 -24.34 18.76 2.10
CA PRO A 417 -24.87 17.40 2.04
C PRO A 417 -25.11 17.04 0.56
N SER A 418 -24.58 15.91 0.12
CA SER A 418 -24.94 15.36 -1.17
C SER A 418 -26.45 15.12 -1.14
N ALA A 419 -27.21 15.89 -1.93
CA ALA A 419 -28.64 15.72 -2.00
C ALA A 419 -28.91 14.28 -2.48
N LYS A 420 -29.45 13.43 -1.62
CA LYS A 420 -30.13 12.22 -2.06
C LYS A 420 -31.14 12.69 -3.12
N LYS A 421 -31.00 12.22 -4.35
CA LYS A 421 -32.11 12.31 -5.30
C LYS A 421 -33.25 11.53 -4.64
N GLU A 422 -34.21 12.24 -4.08
CA GLU A 422 -35.52 11.66 -3.82
C GLU A 422 -36.01 11.18 -5.18
N GLU A 423 -36.22 9.88 -5.31
CA GLU A 423 -37.03 9.36 -6.41
C GLU A 423 -38.34 10.13 -6.36
N PRO A 424 -38.80 10.69 -7.49
CA PRO A 424 -40.07 11.38 -7.50
C PRO A 424 -41.13 10.35 -7.07
N LEU A 425 -41.74 10.61 -5.93
CA LEU A 425 -42.95 9.92 -5.48
C LEU A 425 -43.92 10.06 -6.66
N LEU A 426 -44.18 8.96 -7.36
CA LEU A 426 -45.24 8.88 -8.36
C LEU A 426 -46.55 9.19 -7.63
N THR A 427 -46.94 10.48 -7.61
CA THR A 427 -48.27 10.91 -7.25
C THR A 427 -49.22 10.29 -8.30
N VAL A 428 -49.86 9.21 -7.89
CA VAL A 428 -51.00 8.66 -8.60
C VAL A 428 -52.07 9.72 -8.57
N SER A 429 -52.15 10.47 -9.68
CA SER A 429 -53.25 11.40 -9.97
C SER A 429 -54.55 10.61 -10.01
N ALA A 430 -55.44 10.88 -9.06
CA ALA A 430 -56.78 10.35 -9.07
C ALA A 430 -57.54 10.82 -10.31
N THR A 431 -57.89 9.89 -11.16
CA THR A 431 -58.79 10.11 -12.30
C THR A 431 -60.23 9.89 -11.90
N PRO A 432 -61.18 10.61 -12.45
CA PRO A 432 -62.51 10.73 -11.89
C PRO A 432 -63.43 9.55 -12.18
N ASN A 433 -64.38 9.37 -11.22
CA ASN A 433 -65.52 8.49 -11.22
C ASN A 433 -66.12 8.14 -12.58
N ILE A 434 -66.14 6.82 -12.88
CA ILE A 434 -67.14 6.24 -13.80
C ILE A 434 -67.99 5.28 -12.95
N LYS A 435 -69.27 5.62 -12.83
CA LYS A 435 -70.34 4.74 -12.31
C LYS A 435 -70.49 3.53 -13.21
N VAL A 436 -70.32 2.34 -12.67
CA VAL A 436 -70.84 1.13 -13.33
C VAL A 436 -71.69 0.35 -12.31
N GLU A 437 -72.93 0.09 -12.74
CA GLU A 437 -73.94 -0.63 -12.02
C GLU A 437 -73.54 -2.06 -11.67
N ALA A 438 -73.94 -2.48 -10.51
CA ALA A 438 -73.79 -3.82 -9.98
C ALA A 438 -74.80 -4.78 -10.67
N LYS A 439 -74.32 -5.83 -11.29
CA LYS A 439 -75.10 -7.07 -11.49
C LYS A 439 -74.42 -8.23 -10.77
N SER A 440 -75.14 -8.68 -9.76
CA SER A 440 -74.88 -9.85 -8.92
C SER A 440 -74.99 -11.13 -9.75
N THR A 441 -74.00 -12.00 -9.72
CA THR A 441 -74.22 -13.45 -9.85
C THR A 441 -73.17 -14.19 -8.98
N LYS A 442 -73.73 -15.05 -8.16
CA LYS A 442 -73.10 -15.92 -7.17
C LYS A 442 -72.32 -17.09 -7.81
N PRO A 443 -71.40 -17.73 -7.10
CA PRO A 443 -70.39 -18.63 -7.61
C PRO A 443 -70.86 -20.07 -7.77
N THR A 444 -70.30 -20.76 -8.72
CA THR A 444 -70.42 -22.24 -8.82
C THR A 444 -69.02 -22.83 -8.73
N VAL A 445 -68.84 -23.62 -7.66
CA VAL A 445 -67.73 -24.52 -7.42
C VAL A 445 -67.76 -25.65 -8.43
N LYS A 446 -66.66 -25.95 -9.09
CA LYS A 446 -66.34 -27.30 -9.59
C LYS A 446 -64.90 -27.65 -9.31
N GLN A 447 -64.75 -28.69 -8.52
CA GLN A 447 -63.58 -29.51 -8.30
C GLN A 447 -63.17 -30.31 -9.54
N GLU A 448 -61.93 -30.86 -9.41
CA GLU A 448 -61.29 -31.92 -10.22
C GLU A 448 -60.40 -31.37 -11.34
N THR A 449 -59.15 -31.79 -11.47
CA THR A 449 -58.56 -33.12 -11.33
C THR A 449 -57.05 -33.04 -11.23
N THR A 450 -56.52 -33.91 -10.39
CA THR A 450 -55.13 -34.35 -10.27
C THR A 450 -54.52 -34.80 -11.59
N THR A 451 -53.29 -34.34 -11.90
CA THR A 451 -52.43 -35.02 -12.86
C THR A 451 -51.06 -35.30 -12.28
N LYS A 452 -50.72 -36.57 -12.39
CA LYS A 452 -49.59 -37.31 -11.83
C LYS A 452 -48.24 -36.86 -12.35
N LEU A 453 -47.23 -36.91 -11.47
CA LEU A 453 -45.78 -36.97 -11.82
C LEU A 453 -45.47 -38.27 -12.60
N PRO A 454 -44.55 -38.23 -13.57
CA PRO A 454 -43.93 -39.44 -14.09
C PRO A 454 -42.72 -39.88 -13.27
N PRO A 455 -42.34 -41.17 -13.33
CA PRO A 455 -41.51 -41.83 -12.34
C PRO A 455 -40.02 -41.76 -12.64
N LYS A 456 -39.23 -41.90 -11.57
CA LYS A 456 -37.77 -42.13 -11.53
C LYS A 456 -37.40 -43.36 -12.37
N SER A 457 -36.47 -43.19 -13.30
CA SER A 457 -35.76 -44.30 -13.92
C SER A 457 -34.48 -44.60 -13.17
N THR A 458 -34.43 -45.76 -12.57
CA THR A 458 -33.28 -46.47 -12.03
C THR A 458 -32.39 -46.96 -13.18
N VAL A 459 -31.11 -46.59 -13.19
CA VAL A 459 -30.12 -47.23 -14.04
C VAL A 459 -29.17 -48.01 -13.14
N LYS A 460 -29.11 -49.32 -13.46
CA LYS A 460 -28.29 -50.34 -12.83
C LYS A 460 -26.81 -50.13 -13.14
N ALA A 461 -25.99 -50.48 -12.17
CA ALA A 461 -24.55 -50.71 -12.29
C ALA A 461 -24.26 -51.81 -13.32
N GLN A 462 -23.29 -51.62 -14.18
CA GLN A 462 -22.59 -52.68 -14.88
C GLN A 462 -21.07 -52.49 -14.75
N THR A 463 -20.49 -53.62 -14.46
CA THR A 463 -19.13 -53.98 -14.07
C THR A 463 -18.17 -53.92 -15.24
N THR A 464 -16.99 -53.42 -14.94
CA THR A 464 -15.64 -53.74 -15.53
C THR A 464 -15.54 -54.45 -16.88
N GLN A 465 -14.84 -53.78 -17.83
CA GLN A 465 -13.88 -54.46 -18.71
C GLN A 465 -12.77 -53.48 -19.14
N LYS A 466 -11.53 -53.95 -19.04
CA LYS A 466 -10.27 -53.35 -19.42
C LYS A 466 -10.13 -53.44 -20.94
N PRO A 467 -9.70 -52.41 -21.67
CA PRO A 467 -9.19 -52.60 -23.01
C PRO A 467 -7.66 -52.57 -23.06
N ASN A 468 -7.16 -53.45 -23.91
CA ASN A 468 -5.79 -53.62 -24.31
C ASN A 468 -5.23 -52.42 -25.09
N SER A 469 -3.94 -52.31 -24.97
CA SER A 469 -2.99 -51.56 -25.79
C SER A 469 -3.24 -51.66 -27.29
N ASP A 470 -3.02 -50.53 -27.94
CA ASP A 470 -2.45 -50.26 -29.26
C ASP A 470 -3.25 -49.15 -29.99
N ALA A 471 -2.72 -47.92 -29.94
CA ALA A 471 -2.98 -46.94 -30.96
C ALA A 471 -1.77 -46.00 -31.08
N THR A 472 -1.14 -46.16 -32.18
CA THR A 472 0.03 -45.53 -32.76
C THR A 472 -0.10 -44.00 -32.83
N ILE A 473 0.91 -43.29 -32.35
CA ILE A 473 1.07 -41.83 -32.49
C ILE A 473 1.62 -41.53 -33.89
N PRO A 474 1.04 -40.62 -34.68
CA PRO A 474 1.67 -40.15 -35.91
C PRO A 474 2.77 -39.11 -35.58
N LYS A 475 4.01 -39.45 -35.96
CA LYS A 475 5.15 -38.52 -35.98
C LYS A 475 4.90 -37.43 -37.03
N GLN A 476 4.81 -36.19 -36.62
CA GLN A 476 4.96 -35.06 -37.53
C GLN A 476 6.44 -34.82 -37.83
N THR A 477 6.75 -34.90 -39.11
CA THR A 477 8.05 -34.68 -39.73
C THR A 477 8.37 -33.17 -39.73
N ILE A 478 9.45 -32.79 -39.08
CA ILE A 478 10.04 -31.46 -39.19
C ILE A 478 10.83 -31.41 -40.50
N GLN A 479 10.33 -30.66 -41.48
CA GLN A 479 11.10 -30.30 -42.66
C GLN A 479 12.13 -29.24 -42.33
N LYS A 480 13.39 -29.54 -42.45
CA LYS A 480 14.51 -28.61 -42.55
C LYS A 480 14.47 -27.94 -43.92
N SER A 481 14.21 -26.66 -43.96
CA SER A 481 14.52 -25.85 -45.14
C SER A 481 15.93 -25.29 -45.03
N THR A 482 16.79 -25.83 -45.83
CA THR A 482 18.11 -25.29 -46.18
C THR A 482 17.92 -24.14 -47.16
N THR A 483 18.35 -22.94 -46.79
CA THR A 483 18.55 -21.89 -47.77
C THR A 483 20.00 -21.40 -47.68
N SER A 484 20.62 -21.51 -48.84
CA SER A 484 21.99 -21.24 -49.21
C SER A 484 22.45 -19.80 -48.92
N GLN A 485 23.66 -19.67 -48.41
CA GLN A 485 24.49 -18.45 -48.38
C GLN A 485 24.95 -18.06 -49.80
N PRO A 486 25.13 -16.77 -50.07
CA PRO A 486 26.10 -16.32 -51.05
C PRO A 486 27.35 -15.79 -50.34
N THR A 487 28.45 -16.37 -50.71
CA THR A 487 29.83 -15.96 -50.43
C THR A 487 30.12 -14.65 -51.10
N THR A 488 30.56 -13.62 -50.36
CA THR A 488 31.38 -12.54 -50.92
C THR A 488 32.54 -12.27 -50.00
N THR A 489 33.68 -12.52 -50.53
CA THR A 489 35.06 -12.21 -50.07
C THR A 489 35.25 -10.69 -50.08
N SER A 490 35.71 -10.09 -48.98
CA SER A 490 36.49 -8.85 -49.01
C SER A 490 37.33 -8.66 -47.74
N THR A 491 38.54 -8.78 -47.97
CA THR A 491 39.78 -8.21 -47.40
C THR A 491 39.71 -7.37 -46.13
N THR A 492 40.43 -7.88 -45.17
CA THR A 492 40.92 -7.30 -43.92
C THR A 492 41.75 -6.04 -44.17
N THR A 493 41.38 -4.91 -43.52
CA THR A 493 42.35 -3.86 -43.14
C THR A 493 41.91 -3.26 -41.80
N THR A 494 42.73 -3.54 -40.82
CA THR A 494 42.69 -2.97 -39.45
C THR A 494 43.23 -1.55 -39.46
N PRO A 495 42.60 -0.55 -38.88
CA PRO A 495 43.27 0.66 -38.47
C PRO A 495 43.62 0.61 -36.97
N LYS A 496 44.86 0.92 -36.72
CA LYS A 496 45.55 1.15 -35.46
C LYS A 496 44.93 2.33 -34.68
N PRO A 497 44.86 2.31 -33.36
CA PRO A 497 44.32 3.43 -32.58
C PRO A 497 45.33 4.55 -32.47
N THR A 498 44.94 5.75 -32.88
CA THR A 498 45.65 7.00 -32.62
C THR A 498 45.18 7.63 -31.32
N THR A 499 46.09 7.72 -30.38
CA THR A 499 46.03 8.55 -29.18
C THR A 499 46.03 10.03 -29.54
N SER A 500 45.04 10.80 -29.10
CA SER A 500 45.12 12.25 -29.02
C SER A 500 44.61 12.74 -27.65
N SER A 501 45.56 13.25 -26.89
CA SER A 501 45.35 14.00 -25.65
C SER A 501 44.61 15.31 -25.91
N PRO A 502 43.78 15.82 -24.99
CA PRO A 502 43.18 17.13 -25.12
C PRO A 502 44.17 18.22 -24.69
N LYS A 503 44.34 19.21 -25.56
CA LYS A 503 45.04 20.46 -25.29
C LYS A 503 44.25 21.34 -24.33
N ALA A 504 44.99 21.88 -23.35
CA ALA A 504 44.58 22.96 -22.47
C ALA A 504 44.27 24.23 -23.26
N PHE A 505 43.20 24.90 -22.94
CA PHE A 505 42.97 26.29 -23.31
C PHE A 505 43.42 27.21 -22.18
N GLU A 506 44.30 28.11 -22.55
CA GLU A 506 44.99 29.09 -21.74
C GLU A 506 44.09 30.32 -21.52
N LYS A 507 44.35 30.96 -20.39
CA LYS A 507 43.82 32.18 -19.81
C LYS A 507 43.70 33.36 -20.78
N ASP A 508 42.67 34.17 -20.60
CA ASP A 508 42.75 35.62 -20.75
C ASP A 508 42.26 36.32 -19.49
N SER A 509 43.22 36.89 -18.81
CA SER A 509 43.07 37.79 -17.66
C SER A 509 42.94 39.22 -18.20
N LYS A 510 41.91 39.94 -17.77
CA LYS A 510 41.94 41.42 -17.77
C LYS A 510 41.75 41.94 -16.35
N GLU A 511 42.85 42.54 -15.89
CA GLU A 511 42.95 43.41 -14.74
C GLU A 511 41.98 44.60 -14.81
N ILE A 512 41.36 44.94 -13.70
CA ILE A 512 40.93 46.30 -13.36
C ILE A 512 41.37 46.59 -11.92
N LYS A 513 42.04 47.73 -11.84
CA LYS A 513 42.85 48.29 -10.75
C LYS A 513 42.02 48.56 -9.47
N LYS A 514 42.79 48.46 -8.39
CA LYS A 514 42.65 48.94 -7.02
C LYS A 514 42.05 50.36 -6.91
N ASP A 515 41.21 50.53 -5.89
CA ASP A 515 41.36 51.70 -5.03
C ASP A 515 41.20 51.27 -3.55
N LYS A 516 42.20 51.76 -2.80
CA LYS A 516 42.36 51.58 -1.36
C LYS A 516 41.59 52.67 -0.62
N SER A 517 40.85 52.32 0.41
CA SER A 517 40.78 53.19 1.58
C SER A 517 40.73 52.35 2.86
N ASN A 518 41.63 52.74 3.67
CA ASN A 518 42.13 52.25 4.93
C ASN A 518 41.15 52.66 6.07
N SER A 519 40.77 51.78 6.95
CA SER A 519 40.61 52.14 8.37
C SER A 519 40.73 50.90 9.24
N GLN A 520 41.84 50.89 9.94
CA GLN A 520 42.16 50.02 11.06
C GLN A 520 41.26 50.36 12.25
N VAL A 521 40.74 49.35 12.95
CA VAL A 521 40.61 49.38 14.42
C VAL A 521 40.92 47.96 14.91
N LYS A 522 41.90 47.89 15.78
CA LYS A 522 42.36 46.70 16.50
C LYS A 522 41.62 46.55 17.84
N PRO A 523 41.71 45.41 18.51
CA PRO A 523 40.74 44.91 19.48
C PRO A 523 41.07 45.32 20.93
N GLU A 524 40.06 45.40 21.77
CA GLU A 524 40.24 45.49 23.21
C GLU A 524 39.79 44.22 23.94
N THR A 525 40.70 43.74 24.73
CA THR A 525 40.59 42.68 25.74
C THR A 525 40.09 43.26 27.07
N SER A 526 39.16 42.55 27.73
CA SER A 526 39.02 42.51 29.22
C SER A 526 38.21 41.24 29.55
N LYS A 527 38.73 40.27 30.07
CA LYS A 527 39.15 39.76 31.39
C LYS A 527 38.09 39.88 32.50
N GLN A 528 37.83 38.69 33.05
CA GLN A 528 37.47 38.35 34.46
C GLN A 528 36.04 38.66 34.86
N SER A 529 35.36 37.89 35.60
CA SER A 529 35.53 36.68 36.44
C SER A 529 34.18 36.50 37.17
N ASN A 530 33.73 35.30 37.40
CA ASN A 530 33.52 34.85 38.79
C ASN A 530 32.89 33.44 38.79
N GLU A 531 33.65 32.56 39.29
CA GLU A 531 33.22 31.32 39.93
C GLU A 531 32.40 31.64 41.19
N ALA A 532 31.32 30.88 41.38
CA ALA A 532 30.83 30.63 42.72
C ALA A 532 30.37 29.17 42.80
N ARG A 533 31.26 28.37 43.32
CA ARG A 533 31.04 27.10 43.99
C ARG A 533 30.16 27.34 45.22
N ILE A 534 29.11 26.53 45.37
CA ILE A 534 28.63 26.17 46.72
C ILE A 534 28.52 24.64 46.78
N ARG A 535 29.33 24.10 47.63
CA ARG A 535 29.39 22.71 48.15
C ARG A 535 28.66 22.66 49.50
N THR A 536 28.21 21.42 49.82
CA THR A 536 27.99 20.85 51.18
C THR A 536 26.57 21.03 51.73
N LYS A 537 25.95 20.04 52.33
CA LYS A 537 26.19 18.85 53.13
C LYS A 537 24.85 18.18 53.31
N SER A 538 24.68 16.84 53.16
CA SER A 538 24.69 15.75 54.13
C SER A 538 23.96 16.04 55.47
N GLU A 539 23.06 15.15 55.74
CA GLU A 539 22.86 14.36 56.95
C GLU A 539 21.40 14.14 57.36
N ASP A 540 21.06 12.91 57.36
CA ASP A 540 20.30 12.11 58.33
C ASP A 540 19.05 12.67 59.00
N SER A 541 17.96 11.93 58.80
CA SER A 541 17.25 11.35 59.98
C SER A 541 16.25 10.27 59.55
N VAL A 542 16.57 9.10 59.95
CA VAL A 542 15.80 7.92 60.29
C VAL A 542 14.48 8.25 61.01
N LYS A 543 13.37 7.64 60.56
CA LYS A 543 12.41 6.97 61.45
C LYS A 543 11.49 6.00 60.70
N LYS A 544 11.54 4.78 61.20
CA LYS A 544 10.64 3.63 61.06
C LYS A 544 9.16 3.99 61.29
N ASN A 545 8.28 3.26 60.61
CA ASN A 545 7.20 2.42 61.17
C ASN A 545 6.59 1.60 60.05
N ASP A 546 6.79 0.31 60.08
CA ASP A 546 5.95 -0.81 60.50
C ASP A 546 4.72 -1.12 59.62
N HIS A 547 4.83 -2.29 58.98
CA HIS A 547 3.84 -3.37 58.81
C HIS A 547 2.37 -3.03 58.55
N GLU A 548 1.91 -3.46 57.35
CA GLU A 548 0.80 -4.42 57.34
C GLU A 548 0.78 -5.21 56.02
N THR A 549 0.95 -6.49 56.20
CA THR A 549 0.83 -7.55 55.21
C THR A 549 -0.65 -7.92 55.08
N LEU A 550 -1.24 -7.82 53.91
CA LEU A 550 -2.53 -8.48 53.63
C LEU A 550 -2.39 -9.40 52.43
N THR A 551 -2.20 -10.65 52.76
CA THR A 551 -2.40 -11.80 51.90
C THR A 551 -3.90 -12.01 51.60
N ALA A 552 -4.32 -11.98 50.37
CA ALA A 552 -5.62 -12.48 49.94
C ALA A 552 -5.46 -13.76 49.14
N LYS A 553 -5.95 -14.83 49.68
CA LYS A 553 -6.02 -16.19 49.14
C LYS A 553 -7.01 -16.26 48.01
N SER A 554 -6.58 -16.82 46.90
CA SER A 554 -7.45 -17.32 45.82
C SER A 554 -8.18 -18.60 46.26
N LYS A 555 -9.50 -18.65 46.05
CA LYS A 555 -10.28 -19.89 46.11
C LYS A 555 -10.69 -20.32 44.70
N PRO A 556 -10.70 -21.62 44.39
CA PRO A 556 -11.05 -22.17 43.10
C PRO A 556 -12.58 -22.31 42.93
N ILE A 557 -13.08 -21.99 41.76
CA ILE A 557 -14.48 -22.24 41.40
C ILE A 557 -14.58 -23.64 40.78
N LYS A 558 -15.45 -24.43 41.36
CA LYS A 558 -15.82 -25.80 40.97
C LYS A 558 -16.55 -25.84 39.63
N LYS A 559 -16.16 -26.81 38.79
CA LYS A 559 -16.98 -27.38 37.73
C LYS A 559 -18.29 -27.93 38.29
N ASN A 560 -19.39 -27.63 37.67
CA ASN A 560 -20.61 -28.47 37.72
C ASN A 560 -20.87 -29.01 36.32
N GLU A 561 -20.70 -30.32 36.20
CA GLU A 561 -21.39 -31.20 35.26
C GLU A 561 -22.73 -31.55 35.88
N ASP A 562 -23.79 -31.49 35.13
CA ASP A 562 -24.93 -32.44 35.10
C ASP A 562 -25.91 -31.95 34.04
N SER A 563 -26.09 -32.69 33.01
CA SER A 563 -26.86 -33.89 32.70
C SER A 563 -28.36 -33.62 32.43
N THR A 564 -28.73 -34.01 31.22
CA THR A 564 -29.88 -34.75 30.76
C THR A 564 -31.24 -34.08 30.52
N LYS A 565 -31.69 -34.30 29.27
CA LYS A 565 -33.02 -34.74 28.79
C LYS A 565 -34.21 -33.77 28.92
N LYS A 566 -34.61 -33.24 27.82
CA LYS A 566 -35.75 -33.71 27.01
C LYS A 566 -35.75 -33.05 25.64
#